data_9af7b8fc59684de0770f19f7c77e3514
#
_entry.id   9af7b8fc59684de0770f19f7c77e3514
#
_cell.length_a   1.000
_cell.length_b   1.000
_cell.length_c   1.000
_cell.angle_alpha   90.00
_cell.angle_beta   90.00
_cell.angle_gamma   90.00
#
_symmetry.space_group_name_H-M   'P 1'
#
loop_
_entity.id
_entity.type
_entity.pdbx_description
1 polymer ?
#
loop_
_entity_poly.entity_id
_entity_poly.type
_entity_poly.pdbx_seq_one_letter_code
_entity_poly.pdbx_strand_id
1 'polypeptide(L)'
;MKTLQDIVRPNIWSLKPYSSARDEYKGFDAKVFLDANESPYHEPYNRYPDPLQTEVKRLLAPIKGVEEECIFLGNGSDEAIDLVFRIFCEPGVDNVVSIAPTYGMYEVCADVNNVAYRPVPLATDEAGNFRFSADALLAAVDGHTKAIFLCSPNNPTGQCLERDELMKVLTRFEGMVVVDEAYADFMDAPSFARLLADFPRLIVLQTFSKAWASAGIRLGIALASPEVIGLFNKVKYPYNVNVLTQRQALEVLADYGQIVKWVALLKAERTRLIASLTEYPDTSHVFPSDANFVLVRVRDAQALYDYLLTQGIIVRNRHRVQLCANCLRITVGSPEENDALMEAMRAFLR
;
A
#
# COMPACT_ATOMS: atom_id res chain seq x y z
N MET A 1 -18.72 6.47 -21.24
CA MET A 1 -17.84 6.34 -20.05
C MET A 1 -18.69 6.60 -18.81
N LYS A 2 -18.67 5.71 -17.80
CA LYS A 2 -19.40 5.92 -16.54
C LYS A 2 -18.85 7.16 -15.82
N THR A 3 -19.74 7.96 -15.22
CA THR A 3 -19.33 9.05 -14.32
C THR A 3 -18.95 8.49 -12.94
N LEU A 4 -18.32 9.29 -12.08
CA LEU A 4 -18.02 8.88 -10.72
C LEU A 4 -19.31 8.56 -9.93
N GLN A 5 -20.38 9.32 -10.19
CA GLN A 5 -21.70 9.07 -9.58
C GLN A 5 -22.27 7.70 -9.93
N ASP A 6 -22.04 7.18 -11.14
CA ASP A 6 -22.52 5.86 -11.58
C ASP A 6 -21.78 4.70 -10.89
N ILE A 7 -20.59 4.98 -10.34
CA ILE A 7 -19.71 3.97 -9.71
C ILE A 7 -19.90 3.94 -8.18
N VAL A 8 -20.11 5.13 -7.57
CA VAL A 8 -20.27 5.29 -6.12
C VAL A 8 -21.62 4.73 -5.67
N ARG A 9 -21.65 4.08 -4.51
CA ARG A 9 -22.91 3.62 -3.89
C ARG A 9 -23.88 4.81 -3.69
N PRO A 10 -25.17 4.69 -4.06
CA PRO A 10 -26.11 5.82 -4.03
C PRO A 10 -26.28 6.45 -2.65
N ASN A 11 -26.25 5.64 -1.58
CA ASN A 11 -26.33 6.11 -0.20
C ASN A 11 -25.06 6.90 0.21
N ILE A 12 -23.90 6.54 -0.31
CA ILE A 12 -22.64 7.28 -0.07
C ILE A 12 -22.62 8.58 -0.88
N TRP A 13 -23.09 8.52 -2.15
CA TRP A 13 -23.19 9.73 -2.97
C TRP A 13 -24.05 10.80 -2.30
N SER A 14 -25.22 10.43 -1.78
CA SER A 14 -26.18 11.32 -1.10
C SER A 14 -25.84 11.63 0.36
N LEU A 15 -24.86 10.95 0.96
CA LEU A 15 -24.49 11.10 2.37
C LEU A 15 -24.08 12.56 2.63
N LYS A 16 -24.64 13.17 3.66
CA LYS A 16 -24.14 14.41 4.22
C LYS A 16 -22.98 14.05 5.18
N PRO A 17 -21.76 14.58 4.95
CA PRO A 17 -20.66 14.30 5.84
C PRO A 17 -20.94 14.82 7.25
N TYR A 18 -20.35 14.20 8.24
CA TYR A 18 -20.30 14.76 9.57
C TYR A 18 -19.50 16.06 9.55
N SER A 19 -20.10 17.17 10.03
CA SER A 19 -19.38 18.42 10.25
C SER A 19 -18.77 18.39 11.65
N SER A 20 -17.45 18.43 11.72
CA SER A 20 -16.78 18.60 13.01
C SER A 20 -16.88 20.05 13.47
N ALA A 21 -16.81 20.28 14.78
CA ALA A 21 -16.77 21.65 15.31
C ALA A 21 -15.63 22.48 14.68
N ARG A 22 -14.51 21.83 14.32
CA ARG A 22 -13.35 22.46 13.65
C ARG A 22 -13.65 22.91 12.20
N ASP A 23 -14.65 22.33 11.54
CA ASP A 23 -15.04 22.71 10.17
C ASP A 23 -15.83 24.02 10.12
N GLU A 24 -16.43 24.44 11.24
CA GLU A 24 -17.34 25.58 11.30
C GLU A 24 -16.64 26.95 11.33
N TYR A 25 -15.35 27.01 11.68
CA TYR A 25 -14.64 28.30 11.78
C TYR A 25 -13.32 28.36 11.01
N LYS A 26 -13.37 28.04 9.73
CA LYS A 26 -12.22 28.22 8.82
C LYS A 26 -11.83 29.68 8.71
N GLY A 27 -10.59 30.02 9.01
CA GLY A 27 -10.01 31.35 8.78
C GLY A 27 -9.95 32.27 10.00
N PHE A 28 -10.13 31.75 11.22
CA PHE A 28 -9.95 32.51 12.45
C PHE A 28 -8.84 31.93 13.33
N ASP A 29 -8.01 32.77 13.92
CA ASP A 29 -7.15 32.40 15.04
C ASP A 29 -8.02 32.33 16.31
N ALA A 30 -8.62 31.18 16.57
CA ALA A 30 -9.44 30.99 17.76
C ALA A 30 -8.55 30.98 19.03
N LYS A 31 -8.90 31.79 19.98
CA LYS A 31 -8.18 31.89 21.27
C LYS A 31 -8.80 31.02 22.35
N VAL A 32 -10.08 30.68 22.24
CA VAL A 32 -10.85 29.93 23.24
C VAL A 32 -11.65 28.85 22.47
N PHE A 33 -11.48 27.58 22.86
CA PHE A 33 -12.15 26.45 22.27
C PHE A 33 -13.16 25.86 23.26
N LEU A 34 -14.46 26.03 22.98
CA LEU A 34 -15.58 25.53 23.80
C LEU A 34 -16.59 24.75 22.91
N ASP A 35 -16.13 24.20 21.79
CA ASP A 35 -16.91 23.70 20.69
C ASP A 35 -17.04 22.17 20.65
N ALA A 36 -16.08 21.45 21.24
CA ALA A 36 -15.94 19.99 21.06
C ALA A 36 -16.00 19.19 22.38
N ASN A 37 -16.47 19.80 23.47
CA ASN A 37 -16.58 19.19 24.82
C ASN A 37 -15.24 18.63 25.35
N GLU A 38 -14.13 19.17 24.90
CA GLU A 38 -12.79 18.75 25.30
C GLU A 38 -12.46 19.27 26.69
N SER A 39 -11.63 18.50 27.43
CA SER A 39 -11.09 19.01 28.71
C SER A 39 -10.09 20.13 28.43
N PRO A 40 -10.14 21.24 29.20
CA PRO A 40 -9.15 22.30 29.05
C PRO A 40 -7.78 21.97 29.67
N TYR A 41 -7.66 20.81 30.32
CA TYR A 41 -6.46 20.40 31.05
C TYR A 41 -5.67 19.34 30.27
N HIS A 42 -4.39 19.17 30.63
CA HIS A 42 -3.51 18.14 30.10
C HIS A 42 -3.05 18.38 28.64
N GLU A 43 -2.64 19.63 28.36
CA GLU A 43 -1.96 19.92 27.07
C GLU A 43 -0.71 19.03 26.89
N PRO A 44 -0.39 18.66 25.65
CA PRO A 44 -0.97 19.05 24.37
C PRO A 44 -1.97 18.03 23.79
N TYR A 45 -2.45 17.08 24.59
CA TYR A 45 -3.25 15.94 24.10
C TYR A 45 -4.75 16.07 24.36
N ASN A 46 -5.14 17.18 24.99
CA ASN A 46 -6.52 17.44 25.39
C ASN A 46 -7.42 17.93 24.25
N ARG A 47 -6.88 18.19 23.05
CA ARG A 47 -7.61 18.69 21.90
C ARG A 47 -7.62 17.66 20.75
N TYR A 48 -8.74 17.58 20.05
CA TYR A 48 -8.82 16.80 18.82
C TYR A 48 -7.80 17.29 17.80
N PRO A 49 -7.20 16.38 17.02
CA PRO A 49 -6.27 16.74 15.96
C PRO A 49 -6.96 17.44 14.79
N ASP A 50 -6.18 18.02 13.88
CA ASP A 50 -6.69 18.48 12.60
C ASP A 50 -7.33 17.30 11.84
N PRO A 51 -8.65 17.37 11.52
CA PRO A 51 -9.36 16.28 10.83
C PRO A 51 -8.90 16.07 9.38
N LEU A 52 -8.25 17.06 8.78
CA LEU A 52 -7.78 17.04 7.40
C LEU A 52 -6.26 16.89 7.26
N GLN A 53 -5.51 16.88 8.37
CA GLN A 53 -4.04 16.76 8.43
C GLN A 53 -3.33 17.77 7.51
N THR A 54 -3.79 19.00 7.50
CA THR A 54 -3.42 20.07 6.55
C THR A 54 -1.90 20.29 6.50
N GLU A 55 -1.24 20.43 7.65
CA GLU A 55 0.22 20.63 7.73
C GLU A 55 1.00 19.45 7.11
N VAL A 56 0.59 18.22 7.40
CA VAL A 56 1.22 17.01 6.85
C VAL A 56 1.06 16.99 5.33
N LYS A 57 -0.14 17.27 4.81
CA LYS A 57 -0.41 17.31 3.36
C LYS A 57 0.39 18.40 2.66
N ARG A 58 0.47 19.59 3.25
CA ARG A 58 1.24 20.71 2.71
C ARG A 58 2.72 20.36 2.48
N LEU A 59 3.34 19.61 3.41
CA LEU A 59 4.72 19.16 3.25
C LEU A 59 4.85 17.95 2.33
N LEU A 60 3.84 17.09 2.28
CA LEU A 60 3.86 15.86 1.49
C LEU A 60 3.59 16.13 0.00
N ALA A 61 2.72 17.08 -0.33
CA ALA A 61 2.28 17.37 -1.69
C ALA A 61 3.46 17.60 -2.68
N PRO A 62 4.44 18.49 -2.39
CA PRO A 62 5.57 18.69 -3.28
C PRO A 62 6.47 17.46 -3.41
N ILE A 63 6.59 16.62 -2.37
CA ILE A 63 7.38 15.38 -2.41
C ILE A 63 6.70 14.36 -3.34
N LYS A 64 5.37 14.28 -3.33
CA LYS A 64 4.59 13.36 -4.17
C LYS A 64 4.26 13.92 -5.55
N GLY A 65 4.47 15.22 -5.76
CA GLY A 65 4.21 15.92 -7.03
C GLY A 65 2.72 15.99 -7.36
N VAL A 66 1.88 16.21 -6.35
CA VAL A 66 0.42 16.35 -6.45
C VAL A 66 -0.06 17.54 -5.61
N GLU A 67 -1.28 18.01 -5.84
CA GLU A 67 -1.91 19.04 -5.01
C GLU A 67 -2.41 18.45 -3.68
N GLU A 68 -2.55 19.28 -2.64
CA GLU A 68 -2.99 18.85 -1.30
C GLU A 68 -4.38 18.19 -1.31
N GLU A 69 -5.26 18.68 -2.19
CA GLU A 69 -6.62 18.19 -2.37
C GLU A 69 -6.66 16.77 -2.98
N CYS A 70 -5.56 16.34 -3.58
CA CYS A 70 -5.39 14.99 -4.12
C CYS A 70 -4.89 13.98 -3.07
N ILE A 71 -4.72 14.38 -1.81
CA ILE A 71 -4.14 13.55 -0.75
C ILE A 71 -5.19 13.20 0.31
N PHE A 72 -5.31 11.92 0.60
CA PHE A 72 -5.96 11.40 1.79
C PHE A 72 -4.92 10.73 2.70
N LEU A 73 -5.05 10.93 4.03
CA LEU A 73 -4.22 10.26 5.03
C LEU A 73 -5.08 9.39 5.94
N GLY A 74 -4.63 8.15 6.17
CA GLY A 74 -5.34 7.15 6.95
C GLY A 74 -4.44 6.33 7.88
N ASN A 75 -5.05 5.50 8.74
CA ASN A 75 -4.35 4.57 9.63
C ASN A 75 -3.75 3.39 8.85
N GLY A 76 -2.60 3.62 8.22
CA GLY A 76 -2.04 2.75 7.20
C GLY A 76 -2.81 2.88 5.89
N SER A 77 -2.25 2.34 4.80
CA SER A 77 -2.96 2.21 3.52
C SER A 77 -4.19 1.29 3.64
N ASP A 78 -4.24 0.45 4.67
CA ASP A 78 -5.36 -0.46 4.93
C ASP A 78 -6.69 0.29 5.15
N GLU A 79 -6.67 1.47 5.82
CA GLU A 79 -7.88 2.30 5.94
C GLU A 79 -8.37 2.78 4.57
N ALA A 80 -7.46 3.18 3.69
CA ALA A 80 -7.84 3.59 2.34
C ALA A 80 -8.36 2.42 1.50
N ILE A 81 -7.79 1.21 1.64
CA ILE A 81 -8.29 -0.01 1.02
C ILE A 81 -9.74 -0.28 1.47
N ASP A 82 -10.00 -0.27 2.78
CA ASP A 82 -11.36 -0.50 3.32
C ASP A 82 -12.35 0.55 2.83
N LEU A 83 -11.94 1.83 2.79
CA LEU A 83 -12.78 2.91 2.27
C LEU A 83 -13.18 2.71 0.81
N VAL A 84 -12.32 2.14 -0.03
CA VAL A 84 -12.68 1.80 -1.43
C VAL A 84 -13.87 0.85 -1.45
N PHE A 85 -13.86 -0.22 -0.65
CA PHE A 85 -14.99 -1.14 -0.56
C PHE A 85 -16.26 -0.44 -0.07
N ARG A 86 -16.17 0.33 1.00
CA ARG A 86 -17.31 1.01 1.62
C ARG A 86 -17.94 2.08 0.72
N ILE A 87 -17.13 2.73 -0.12
CA ILE A 87 -17.59 3.81 -1.01
C ILE A 87 -18.17 3.25 -2.31
N PHE A 88 -17.52 2.26 -2.91
CA PHE A 88 -17.83 1.86 -4.28
C PHE A 88 -18.57 0.53 -4.41
N CYS A 89 -18.48 -0.38 -3.43
CA CYS A 89 -19.01 -1.73 -3.55
C CYS A 89 -20.27 -1.92 -2.71
N GLU A 90 -21.39 -2.32 -3.34
CA GLU A 90 -22.61 -2.71 -2.63
C GLU A 90 -22.44 -4.12 -2.04
N PRO A 91 -22.53 -4.30 -0.70
CA PRO A 91 -22.38 -5.59 -0.04
C PRO A 91 -23.34 -6.66 -0.56
N GLY A 92 -22.81 -7.86 -0.81
CA GLY A 92 -23.58 -8.98 -1.30
C GLY A 92 -23.98 -8.90 -2.77
N VAL A 93 -23.62 -7.84 -3.49
CA VAL A 93 -23.99 -7.58 -4.90
C VAL A 93 -22.74 -7.43 -5.77
N ASP A 94 -21.81 -6.56 -5.35
CA ASP A 94 -20.66 -6.19 -6.17
C ASP A 94 -19.45 -7.08 -5.92
N ASN A 95 -18.47 -6.96 -6.79
CA ASN A 95 -17.20 -7.66 -6.69
C ASN A 95 -16.02 -6.74 -7.00
N VAL A 96 -14.84 -7.21 -6.59
CA VAL A 96 -13.55 -6.65 -6.97
C VAL A 96 -12.67 -7.72 -7.58
N VAL A 97 -11.77 -7.30 -8.46
CA VAL A 97 -10.80 -8.18 -9.13
C VAL A 97 -9.39 -7.79 -8.70
N SER A 98 -8.52 -8.76 -8.52
CA SER A 98 -7.09 -8.53 -8.25
C SER A 98 -6.24 -9.65 -8.84
N ILE A 99 -4.94 -9.44 -8.91
CA ILE A 99 -3.97 -10.49 -9.27
C ILE A 99 -3.74 -11.45 -8.09
N ALA A 100 -3.26 -12.65 -8.38
CA ALA A 100 -2.82 -13.61 -7.37
C ALA A 100 -1.49 -14.29 -7.78
N PRO A 101 -0.50 -14.39 -6.86
CA PRO A 101 -0.52 -13.92 -5.49
C PRO A 101 -0.36 -12.41 -5.37
N THR A 102 -0.97 -11.81 -4.34
CA THR A 102 -0.83 -10.38 -4.02
C THR A 102 -1.01 -10.13 -2.51
N TYR A 103 -1.17 -8.86 -2.12
CA TYR A 103 -1.36 -8.46 -0.73
C TYR A 103 -2.72 -8.95 -0.19
N GLY A 104 -2.68 -9.78 0.86
CA GLY A 104 -3.86 -10.47 1.36
C GLY A 104 -4.95 -9.57 1.99
N MET A 105 -4.66 -8.30 2.31
CA MET A 105 -5.66 -7.41 2.88
C MET A 105 -6.77 -7.04 1.91
N TYR A 106 -6.57 -7.18 0.61
CA TYR A 106 -7.65 -6.94 -0.35
C TYR A 106 -8.78 -7.95 -0.16
N GLU A 107 -8.44 -9.23 -0.04
CA GLU A 107 -9.39 -10.30 0.23
C GLU A 107 -10.03 -10.14 1.61
N VAL A 108 -9.24 -9.86 2.65
CA VAL A 108 -9.76 -9.60 4.01
C VAL A 108 -10.74 -8.42 4.04
N CYS A 109 -10.42 -7.30 3.37
CA CYS A 109 -11.33 -6.16 3.31
C CYS A 109 -12.60 -6.49 2.50
N ALA A 110 -12.48 -7.29 1.43
CA ALA A 110 -13.63 -7.76 0.67
C ALA A 110 -14.56 -8.60 1.54
N ASP A 111 -14.02 -9.58 2.28
CA ASP A 111 -14.79 -10.44 3.19
C ASP A 111 -15.48 -9.63 4.29
N VAL A 112 -14.75 -8.70 4.96
CA VAL A 112 -15.32 -7.83 6.00
C VAL A 112 -16.49 -6.99 5.48
N ASN A 113 -16.40 -6.53 4.22
CA ASN A 113 -17.43 -5.72 3.58
C ASN A 113 -18.48 -6.56 2.83
N ASN A 114 -18.43 -7.89 2.91
CA ASN A 114 -19.33 -8.80 2.17
C ASN A 114 -19.36 -8.51 0.66
N VAL A 115 -18.16 -8.32 0.07
CA VAL A 115 -17.95 -8.08 -1.36
C VAL A 115 -17.20 -9.28 -1.95
N ALA A 116 -17.63 -9.78 -3.10
CA ALA A 116 -16.95 -10.92 -3.72
C ALA A 116 -15.53 -10.52 -4.20
N TYR A 117 -14.52 -11.31 -3.84
CA TYR A 117 -13.14 -11.14 -4.28
C TYR A 117 -12.81 -12.13 -5.39
N ARG A 118 -12.27 -11.66 -6.52
CA ARG A 118 -11.94 -12.48 -7.69
C ARG A 118 -10.44 -12.43 -7.98
N PRO A 119 -9.65 -13.40 -7.50
CA PRO A 119 -8.23 -13.46 -7.78
C PRO A 119 -7.97 -14.01 -9.19
N VAL A 120 -7.11 -13.34 -9.95
CA VAL A 120 -6.63 -13.78 -11.27
C VAL A 120 -5.17 -14.19 -11.15
N PRO A 121 -4.83 -15.47 -11.38
CA PRO A 121 -3.45 -15.93 -11.27
C PRO A 121 -2.51 -15.19 -12.21
N LEU A 122 -1.34 -14.78 -11.71
CA LEU A 122 -0.24 -14.32 -12.54
C LEU A 122 0.26 -15.48 -13.41
N ALA A 123 0.67 -15.16 -14.63
CA ALA A 123 1.41 -16.09 -15.47
C ALA A 123 2.88 -16.17 -15.03
N THR A 124 3.63 -17.11 -15.63
CA THR A 124 5.09 -17.15 -15.48
C THR A 124 5.73 -17.20 -16.86
N ASP A 125 6.89 -16.53 -17.01
CA ASP A 125 7.71 -16.63 -18.20
C ASP A 125 8.55 -17.93 -18.22
N GLU A 126 9.34 -18.11 -19.28
CA GLU A 126 10.22 -19.29 -19.44
C GLU A 126 11.30 -19.37 -18.34
N ALA A 127 11.70 -18.25 -17.75
CA ALA A 127 12.63 -18.21 -16.64
C ALA A 127 11.95 -18.45 -15.29
N GLY A 128 10.60 -18.56 -15.24
CA GLY A 128 9.82 -18.77 -14.02
C GLY A 128 9.46 -17.50 -13.26
N ASN A 129 9.73 -16.31 -13.82
CA ASN A 129 9.33 -15.02 -13.20
C ASN A 129 7.86 -14.75 -13.44
N PHE A 130 7.24 -14.05 -12.51
CA PHE A 130 5.83 -13.65 -12.61
C PHE A 130 5.61 -12.64 -13.73
N ARG A 131 4.47 -12.80 -14.43
CA ARG A 131 4.02 -11.91 -15.51
C ARG A 131 2.58 -11.52 -15.32
N PHE A 132 2.32 -10.22 -15.46
CA PHE A 132 0.98 -9.66 -15.43
C PHE A 132 0.40 -9.58 -16.84
N SER A 133 -0.90 -9.88 -16.99
CA SER A 133 -1.64 -9.72 -18.23
C SER A 133 -2.93 -8.96 -17.96
N ALA A 134 -3.07 -7.79 -18.58
CA ALA A 134 -4.29 -6.99 -18.53
C ALA A 134 -5.48 -7.73 -19.15
N ASP A 135 -5.27 -8.48 -20.24
CA ASP A 135 -6.34 -9.21 -20.90
C ASP A 135 -6.89 -10.33 -20.01
N ALA A 136 -6.02 -11.08 -19.33
CA ALA A 136 -6.45 -12.10 -18.37
C ALA A 136 -7.22 -11.49 -17.19
N LEU A 137 -6.75 -10.35 -16.66
CA LEU A 137 -7.41 -9.64 -15.58
C LEU A 137 -8.78 -9.11 -15.99
N LEU A 138 -8.86 -8.45 -17.15
CA LEU A 138 -10.10 -7.85 -17.67
C LEU A 138 -11.13 -8.91 -18.08
N ALA A 139 -10.72 -10.12 -18.41
CA ALA A 139 -11.65 -11.24 -18.67
C ALA A 139 -12.41 -11.69 -17.40
N ALA A 140 -11.91 -11.38 -16.21
CA ALA A 140 -12.59 -11.67 -14.93
C ALA A 140 -13.57 -10.56 -14.50
N VAL A 141 -13.62 -9.44 -15.23
CA VAL A 141 -14.50 -8.28 -14.96
C VAL A 141 -15.91 -8.55 -15.50
N ASP A 142 -16.93 -8.17 -14.72
CA ASP A 142 -18.32 -8.19 -15.14
C ASP A 142 -19.05 -6.87 -14.79
N GLY A 143 -20.38 -6.84 -14.98
CA GLY A 143 -21.21 -5.67 -14.71
C GLY A 143 -21.25 -5.23 -13.23
N HIS A 144 -20.87 -6.12 -12.31
CA HIS A 144 -20.81 -5.90 -10.87
C HIS A 144 -19.40 -5.58 -10.36
N THR A 145 -18.38 -5.60 -11.22
CA THR A 145 -17.02 -5.28 -10.81
C THR A 145 -16.88 -3.76 -10.62
N LYS A 146 -16.59 -3.33 -9.40
CA LYS A 146 -16.47 -1.91 -9.02
C LYS A 146 -15.05 -1.43 -8.92
N ALA A 147 -14.13 -2.30 -8.50
CA ALA A 147 -12.72 -1.93 -8.37
C ALA A 147 -11.79 -3.08 -8.80
N ILE A 148 -10.62 -2.69 -9.29
CA ILE A 148 -9.47 -3.56 -9.54
C ILE A 148 -8.34 -3.13 -8.62
N PHE A 149 -7.75 -4.07 -7.87
CA PHE A 149 -6.57 -3.81 -7.02
C PHE A 149 -5.32 -4.41 -7.65
N LEU A 150 -4.29 -3.59 -7.84
CA LEU A 150 -3.00 -3.95 -8.44
C LEU A 150 -1.85 -3.48 -7.55
N CYS A 151 -1.13 -4.40 -6.94
CA CYS A 151 0.06 -4.08 -6.12
C CYS A 151 1.30 -3.99 -7.02
N SER A 152 1.99 -2.85 -7.02
CA SER A 152 3.18 -2.63 -7.86
C SER A 152 4.15 -1.63 -7.21
N PRO A 153 5.30 -2.08 -6.73
CA PRO A 153 5.84 -3.46 -6.69
C PRO A 153 4.96 -4.42 -5.90
N ASN A 154 4.78 -5.64 -6.45
CA ASN A 154 3.82 -6.59 -5.87
C ASN A 154 4.37 -7.35 -4.64
N ASN A 155 3.56 -7.53 -3.65
CA ASN A 155 3.84 -8.38 -2.48
C ASN A 155 3.00 -9.67 -2.58
N PRO A 156 3.59 -10.88 -2.69
CA PRO A 156 4.97 -11.21 -2.27
C PRO A 156 6.00 -11.33 -3.40
N THR A 157 5.68 -11.06 -4.66
CA THR A 157 6.57 -11.37 -5.79
C THR A 157 7.78 -10.44 -5.92
N GLY A 158 7.69 -9.21 -5.40
CA GLY A 158 8.77 -8.22 -5.40
C GLY A 158 8.85 -7.33 -6.63
N GLN A 159 8.30 -7.76 -7.77
CA GLN A 159 8.42 -7.07 -9.05
C GLN A 159 7.35 -5.99 -9.24
N CYS A 160 7.70 -4.94 -9.98
CA CYS A 160 6.72 -4.07 -10.60
C CYS A 160 5.91 -4.85 -11.63
N LEU A 161 4.62 -4.50 -11.74
CA LEU A 161 3.80 -4.96 -12.86
C LEU A 161 4.22 -4.22 -14.14
N GLU A 162 4.10 -4.89 -15.27
CA GLU A 162 4.41 -4.30 -16.57
C GLU A 162 3.57 -3.06 -16.80
N ARG A 163 4.25 -1.90 -16.95
CA ARG A 163 3.58 -0.59 -17.04
C ARG A 163 2.57 -0.52 -18.20
N ASP A 164 2.92 -1.06 -19.36
CA ASP A 164 2.04 -1.04 -20.53
C ASP A 164 0.78 -1.87 -20.32
N GLU A 165 0.89 -3.01 -19.60
CA GLU A 165 -0.26 -3.82 -19.24
C GLU A 165 -1.16 -3.08 -18.23
N LEU A 166 -0.57 -2.40 -17.24
CA LEU A 166 -1.34 -1.62 -16.28
C LEU A 166 -2.04 -0.43 -16.95
N MET A 167 -1.39 0.22 -17.94
CA MET A 167 -2.01 1.26 -18.77
C MET A 167 -3.22 0.75 -19.56
N LYS A 168 -3.20 -0.51 -20.05
CA LYS A 168 -4.37 -1.13 -20.69
C LYS A 168 -5.54 -1.26 -19.72
N VAL A 169 -5.27 -1.64 -18.46
CA VAL A 169 -6.33 -1.70 -17.42
C VAL A 169 -6.92 -0.32 -17.16
N LEU A 170 -6.08 0.71 -16.96
CA LEU A 170 -6.53 2.09 -16.73
C LEU A 170 -7.40 2.63 -17.87
N THR A 171 -7.07 2.25 -19.10
CA THR A 171 -7.78 2.74 -20.31
C THR A 171 -9.10 1.99 -20.55
N ARG A 172 -9.16 0.68 -20.27
CA ARG A 172 -10.27 -0.19 -20.68
C ARG A 172 -11.27 -0.46 -19.57
N PHE A 173 -10.88 -0.35 -18.30
CA PHE A 173 -11.78 -0.59 -17.19
C PHE A 173 -12.56 0.67 -16.81
N GLU A 174 -13.87 0.56 -16.67
CA GLU A 174 -14.76 1.69 -16.36
C GLU A 174 -15.07 1.87 -14.86
N GLY A 175 -14.51 1.04 -13.97
CA GLY A 175 -14.58 1.16 -12.51
C GLY A 175 -13.34 1.84 -11.94
N MET A 176 -13.14 1.72 -10.62
CA MET A 176 -11.98 2.26 -9.91
C MET A 176 -10.77 1.35 -10.08
N VAL A 177 -9.61 1.90 -10.43
CA VAL A 177 -8.34 1.17 -10.43
C VAL A 177 -7.50 1.65 -9.25
N VAL A 178 -7.18 0.73 -8.36
CA VAL A 178 -6.34 0.98 -7.19
C VAL A 178 -4.96 0.40 -7.46
N VAL A 179 -3.95 1.25 -7.59
CA VAL A 179 -2.56 0.85 -7.71
C VAL A 179 -1.89 1.01 -6.35
N ASP A 180 -1.59 -0.12 -5.70
CA ASP A 180 -0.92 -0.10 -4.40
C ASP A 180 0.59 -0.03 -4.60
N GLU A 181 1.13 1.14 -4.37
CA GLU A 181 2.53 1.52 -4.46
C GLU A 181 3.21 1.58 -3.08
N ALA A 182 2.86 0.70 -2.15
CA ALA A 182 3.48 0.69 -0.82
C ALA A 182 5.01 0.58 -0.85
N TYR A 183 5.59 0.14 -1.95
CA TYR A 183 7.04 -0.03 -2.15
C TYR A 183 7.61 0.91 -3.22
N ALA A 184 6.85 1.92 -3.67
CA ALA A 184 7.21 2.80 -4.79
C ALA A 184 8.56 3.50 -4.63
N ASP A 185 8.92 3.88 -3.39
CA ASP A 185 10.18 4.58 -3.13
C ASP A 185 11.43 3.70 -3.44
N PHE A 186 11.27 2.37 -3.61
CA PHE A 186 12.35 1.44 -3.96
C PHE A 186 12.44 1.11 -5.46
N MET A 187 11.43 1.46 -6.26
CA MET A 187 11.44 1.25 -7.70
C MET A 187 12.21 2.35 -8.45
N ASP A 188 12.61 2.08 -9.69
CA ASP A 188 13.22 3.08 -10.57
C ASP A 188 12.19 3.73 -11.51
N ALA A 189 11.03 3.08 -11.70
CA ALA A 189 9.95 3.60 -12.54
C ALA A 189 9.21 4.76 -11.85
N PRO A 190 8.66 5.71 -12.62
CA PRO A 190 7.86 6.79 -12.05
C PRO A 190 6.53 6.26 -11.48
N SER A 191 6.10 6.83 -10.35
CA SER A 191 4.81 6.54 -9.72
C SER A 191 3.65 6.78 -10.68
N PHE A 192 2.60 5.98 -10.56
CA PHE A 192 1.32 6.18 -11.24
C PHE A 192 0.57 7.42 -10.73
N ALA A 193 0.92 7.98 -9.60
CA ALA A 193 0.37 9.24 -9.10
C ALA A 193 0.52 10.41 -10.10
N ARG A 194 1.52 10.35 -10.98
CA ARG A 194 1.70 11.34 -12.07
C ARG A 194 0.60 11.30 -13.14
N LEU A 195 -0.24 10.28 -13.14
CA LEU A 195 -1.30 10.08 -14.11
C LEU A 195 -2.69 10.43 -13.57
N LEU A 196 -2.80 10.96 -12.35
CA LEU A 196 -4.09 11.27 -11.71
C LEU A 196 -4.93 12.27 -12.53
N ALA A 197 -4.29 13.22 -13.19
CA ALA A 197 -4.98 14.20 -14.05
C ALA A 197 -5.62 13.54 -15.29
N ASP A 198 -4.99 12.49 -15.82
CA ASP A 198 -5.46 11.80 -17.02
C ASP A 198 -6.46 10.69 -16.71
N PHE A 199 -6.40 10.14 -15.49
CA PHE A 199 -7.21 9.00 -15.06
C PHE A 199 -7.96 9.31 -13.75
N PRO A 200 -9.12 9.98 -13.80
CA PRO A 200 -9.85 10.42 -12.59
C PRO A 200 -10.40 9.28 -11.74
N ARG A 201 -10.38 8.03 -12.23
CA ARG A 201 -10.75 6.81 -11.49
C ARG A 201 -9.54 6.03 -10.96
N LEU A 202 -8.34 6.59 -11.04
CA LEU A 202 -7.14 6.04 -10.46
C LEU A 202 -7.03 6.45 -8.98
N ILE A 203 -6.73 5.47 -8.13
CA ILE A 203 -6.31 5.67 -6.75
C ILE A 203 -4.92 5.04 -6.61
N VAL A 204 -3.95 5.80 -6.11
CA VAL A 204 -2.62 5.30 -5.83
C VAL A 204 -2.43 5.25 -4.32
N LEU A 205 -2.10 4.08 -3.78
CA LEU A 205 -1.85 3.91 -2.35
C LEU A 205 -0.35 3.92 -2.08
N GLN A 206 0.05 4.62 -1.04
CA GLN A 206 1.43 4.65 -0.55
C GLN A 206 1.44 4.61 0.99
N THR A 207 2.61 4.52 1.62
CA THR A 207 2.67 4.35 3.07
C THR A 207 3.98 4.88 3.66
N PHE A 208 3.92 5.36 4.90
CA PHE A 208 5.09 5.65 5.72
C PHE A 208 5.73 4.39 6.32
N SER A 209 5.07 3.23 6.21
CA SER A 209 5.51 2.00 6.89
C SER A 209 6.75 1.34 6.32
N LYS A 210 7.14 1.64 5.07
CA LYS A 210 8.22 0.93 4.36
C LYS A 210 9.47 1.82 4.21
N ALA A 211 9.61 2.51 3.09
CA ALA A 211 10.76 3.36 2.82
C ALA A 211 10.97 4.47 3.85
N TRP A 212 9.89 4.98 4.43
CA TRP A 212 9.91 6.07 5.41
C TRP A 212 10.21 5.61 6.84
N ALA A 213 10.57 4.32 7.04
CA ALA A 213 10.98 3.73 8.31
C ALA A 213 10.03 4.01 9.49
N SER A 214 8.74 4.21 9.22
CA SER A 214 7.76 4.70 10.19
C SER A 214 6.54 3.77 10.34
N ALA A 215 6.75 2.45 10.30
CA ALA A 215 5.67 1.47 10.41
C ALA A 215 4.84 1.61 11.71
N GLY A 216 5.49 2.04 12.81
CA GLY A 216 4.87 2.19 14.13
C GLY A 216 3.83 3.30 14.23
N ILE A 217 3.93 4.36 13.42
CA ILE A 217 2.98 5.48 13.45
C ILE A 217 1.68 5.19 12.67
N ARG A 218 1.61 4.08 11.93
CA ARG A 218 0.41 3.67 11.19
C ARG A 218 -0.13 4.74 10.25
N LEU A 219 0.70 5.37 9.42
CA LEU A 219 0.28 6.39 8.46
C LEU A 219 0.37 5.86 7.02
N GLY A 220 -0.78 5.87 6.33
CA GLY A 220 -0.95 5.54 4.92
C GLY A 220 -1.42 6.74 4.12
N ILE A 221 -1.22 6.68 2.82
CA ILE A 221 -1.53 7.72 1.87
C ILE A 221 -2.40 7.13 0.77
N ALA A 222 -3.49 7.80 0.39
CA ALA A 222 -4.13 7.59 -0.89
C ALA A 222 -4.05 8.89 -1.71
N LEU A 223 -3.64 8.75 -2.96
CA LEU A 223 -3.55 9.83 -3.95
C LEU A 223 -4.60 9.56 -5.02
N ALA A 224 -5.49 10.51 -5.26
CA ALA A 224 -6.58 10.39 -6.24
C ALA A 224 -7.07 11.77 -6.67
N SER A 225 -8.04 11.82 -7.59
CA SER A 225 -8.69 13.08 -7.95
C SER A 225 -9.34 13.74 -6.72
N PRO A 226 -9.47 15.07 -6.68
CA PRO A 226 -10.10 15.79 -5.56
C PRO A 226 -11.52 15.29 -5.25
N GLU A 227 -12.28 14.86 -6.26
CA GLU A 227 -13.61 14.31 -6.11
C GLU A 227 -13.58 12.98 -5.34
N VAL A 228 -12.65 12.09 -5.66
CA VAL A 228 -12.46 10.81 -4.96
C VAL A 228 -11.98 11.05 -3.53
N ILE A 229 -11.04 11.97 -3.31
CA ILE A 229 -10.58 12.35 -1.96
C ILE A 229 -11.74 12.97 -1.15
N GLY A 230 -12.61 13.73 -1.78
CA GLY A 230 -13.83 14.25 -1.17
C GLY A 230 -14.75 13.13 -0.64
N LEU A 231 -14.89 12.02 -1.39
CA LEU A 231 -15.64 10.84 -0.95
C LEU A 231 -14.96 10.13 0.23
N PHE A 232 -13.63 10.02 0.22
CA PHE A 232 -12.88 9.44 1.35
C PHE A 232 -13.08 10.27 2.63
N ASN A 233 -12.93 11.60 2.54
CA ASN A 233 -13.17 12.50 3.66
C ASN A 233 -14.62 12.48 4.16
N LYS A 234 -15.58 12.19 3.27
CA LYS A 234 -17.00 12.06 3.61
C LYS A 234 -17.32 10.81 4.43
N VAL A 235 -16.58 9.71 4.23
CA VAL A 235 -16.85 8.39 4.81
C VAL A 235 -15.94 8.05 5.99
N LYS A 236 -14.71 8.58 6.00
CA LYS A 236 -13.76 8.36 7.11
C LYS A 236 -14.31 8.87 8.44
N TYR A 237 -13.80 8.38 9.55
CA TYR A 237 -14.03 9.02 10.85
C TYR A 237 -13.37 10.42 10.88
N PRO A 238 -14.02 11.43 11.51
CA PRO A 238 -13.54 12.82 11.45
C PRO A 238 -12.07 12.99 11.86
N TYR A 239 -11.67 12.39 12.96
CA TYR A 239 -10.32 12.48 13.53
C TYR A 239 -9.54 11.18 13.40
N ASN A 240 -9.56 10.58 12.20
CA ASN A 240 -8.98 9.26 11.95
C ASN A 240 -7.48 9.17 12.26
N VAL A 241 -6.70 10.21 12.00
CA VAL A 241 -5.26 10.24 12.29
C VAL A 241 -5.03 11.07 13.56
N ASN A 242 -4.49 10.44 14.60
CA ASN A 242 -4.29 11.07 15.90
C ASN A 242 -3.12 12.08 15.91
N VAL A 243 -3.05 12.91 16.95
CA VAL A 243 -2.06 13.99 17.08
C VAL A 243 -0.63 13.50 17.14
N LEU A 244 -0.37 12.32 17.76
CA LEU A 244 0.99 11.77 17.86
C LEU A 244 1.49 11.34 16.48
N THR A 245 0.64 10.67 15.69
CA THR A 245 0.94 10.29 14.31
C THR A 245 1.20 11.51 13.45
N GLN A 246 0.38 12.57 13.54
CA GLN A 246 0.58 13.78 12.74
C GLN A 246 1.91 14.49 13.10
N ARG A 247 2.24 14.61 14.40
CA ARG A 247 3.52 15.18 14.84
C ARG A 247 4.71 14.38 14.33
N GLN A 248 4.70 13.06 14.51
CA GLN A 248 5.77 12.21 14.05
C GLN A 248 5.90 12.26 12.52
N ALA A 249 4.80 12.37 11.78
CA ALA A 249 4.83 12.53 10.33
C ALA A 249 5.54 13.83 9.92
N LEU A 250 5.29 14.95 10.62
CA LEU A 250 5.97 16.21 10.35
C LEU A 250 7.48 16.12 10.61
N GLU A 251 7.90 15.43 11.68
CA GLU A 251 9.33 15.19 11.96
C GLU A 251 10.00 14.36 10.85
N VAL A 252 9.35 13.28 10.40
CA VAL A 252 9.85 12.43 9.30
C VAL A 252 9.94 13.21 7.99
N LEU A 253 8.94 14.05 7.68
CA LEU A 253 8.93 14.89 6.48
C LEU A 253 10.04 15.95 6.50
N ALA A 254 10.34 16.50 7.67
CA ALA A 254 11.43 17.47 7.83
C ALA A 254 12.82 16.86 7.51
N ASP A 255 12.99 15.54 7.67
CA ASP A 255 14.23 14.83 7.38
C ASP A 255 14.13 13.92 6.12
N TYR A 256 13.35 14.34 5.13
CA TYR A 256 13.16 13.57 3.89
C TYR A 256 14.48 13.20 3.20
N GLY A 257 15.49 14.07 3.28
CA GLY A 257 16.82 13.78 2.74
C GLY A 257 17.47 12.53 3.33
N GLN A 258 17.20 12.20 4.59
CA GLN A 258 17.70 10.99 5.23
C GLN A 258 16.95 9.75 4.72
N ILE A 259 15.64 9.87 4.45
CA ILE A 259 14.85 8.78 3.85
C ILE A 259 15.43 8.38 2.49
N VAL A 260 15.77 9.36 1.64
CA VAL A 260 16.38 9.12 0.33
C VAL A 260 17.70 8.33 0.47
N LYS A 261 18.52 8.67 1.47
CA LYS A 261 19.78 7.95 1.75
C LYS A 261 19.51 6.50 2.18
N TRP A 262 18.55 6.27 3.09
CA TRP A 262 18.19 4.91 3.52
C TRP A 262 17.66 4.07 2.37
N VAL A 263 16.82 4.63 1.52
CA VAL A 263 16.34 3.95 0.31
C VAL A 263 17.50 3.52 -0.59
N ALA A 264 18.47 4.40 -0.82
CA ALA A 264 19.65 4.07 -1.63
C ALA A 264 20.48 2.92 -1.03
N LEU A 265 20.71 2.94 0.30
CA LEU A 265 21.39 1.86 1.02
C LEU A 265 20.63 0.54 0.91
N LEU A 266 19.30 0.54 1.12
CA LEU A 266 18.48 -0.67 1.01
C LEU A 266 18.45 -1.22 -0.42
N LYS A 267 18.47 -0.36 -1.45
CA LYS A 267 18.58 -0.81 -2.85
C LYS A 267 19.94 -1.49 -3.13
N ALA A 268 21.03 -0.95 -2.61
CA ALA A 268 22.35 -1.56 -2.72
C ALA A 268 22.40 -2.92 -1.98
N GLU A 269 21.88 -2.97 -0.76
CA GLU A 269 21.78 -4.22 0.02
C GLU A 269 20.85 -5.25 -0.63
N ARG A 270 19.76 -4.83 -1.27
CA ARG A 270 18.91 -5.73 -2.08
C ARG A 270 19.72 -6.42 -3.16
N THR A 271 20.54 -5.66 -3.89
CA THR A 271 21.40 -6.22 -4.95
C THR A 271 22.39 -7.23 -4.39
N ARG A 272 23.04 -6.91 -3.26
CA ARG A 272 23.98 -7.79 -2.56
C ARG A 272 23.30 -9.08 -2.07
N LEU A 273 22.13 -8.95 -1.46
CA LEU A 273 21.35 -10.08 -0.95
C LEU A 273 20.89 -11.00 -2.09
N ILE A 274 20.42 -10.46 -3.22
CA ILE A 274 20.05 -11.23 -4.41
C ILE A 274 21.23 -12.05 -4.91
N ALA A 275 22.42 -11.44 -5.01
CA ALA A 275 23.63 -12.16 -5.44
C ALA A 275 23.97 -13.31 -4.47
N SER A 276 23.96 -13.05 -3.16
CA SER A 276 24.25 -14.07 -2.14
C SER A 276 23.22 -15.21 -2.14
N LEU A 277 21.94 -14.92 -2.33
CA LEU A 277 20.89 -15.91 -2.43
C LEU A 277 20.99 -16.74 -3.72
N THR A 278 21.44 -16.14 -4.81
CA THR A 278 21.66 -16.85 -6.08
C THR A 278 22.80 -17.87 -5.98
N GLU A 279 23.82 -17.57 -5.19
CA GLU A 279 24.96 -18.48 -4.93
C GLU A 279 24.65 -19.56 -3.86
N TYR A 280 23.54 -19.43 -3.13
CA TYR A 280 23.18 -20.39 -2.08
C TYR A 280 22.77 -21.75 -2.69
N PRO A 281 23.39 -22.88 -2.31
CA PRO A 281 23.25 -24.16 -3.01
C PRO A 281 21.83 -24.74 -3.06
N ASP A 282 20.99 -24.42 -2.08
CA ASP A 282 19.60 -24.89 -2.01
C ASP A 282 18.61 -23.94 -2.71
N THR A 283 19.09 -22.85 -3.28
CA THR A 283 18.26 -21.94 -4.09
C THR A 283 17.98 -22.55 -5.44
N SER A 284 16.70 -22.63 -5.79
CA SER A 284 16.27 -23.02 -7.13
C SER A 284 15.88 -21.82 -7.99
N HIS A 285 15.48 -20.69 -7.38
CA HIS A 285 15.14 -19.46 -8.08
C HIS A 285 15.14 -18.24 -7.14
N VAL A 286 15.74 -17.15 -7.55
CA VAL A 286 15.63 -15.84 -6.90
C VAL A 286 14.82 -14.94 -7.82
N PHE A 287 13.65 -14.50 -7.35
CA PHE A 287 12.80 -13.62 -8.15
C PHE A 287 13.36 -12.19 -8.18
N PRO A 288 13.29 -11.50 -9.33
CA PRO A 288 13.61 -10.08 -9.40
C PRO A 288 12.77 -9.26 -8.39
N SER A 289 13.34 -8.18 -7.89
CA SER A 289 12.63 -7.33 -6.92
C SER A 289 12.91 -5.85 -7.13
N ASP A 290 11.82 -5.06 -7.09
CA ASP A 290 11.79 -3.60 -7.05
C ASP A 290 11.33 -3.09 -5.66
N ALA A 291 11.16 -4.01 -4.69
CA ALA A 291 10.72 -3.72 -3.33
C ALA A 291 11.90 -3.77 -2.32
N ASN A 292 11.60 -3.61 -1.03
CA ASN A 292 12.57 -3.81 0.06
C ASN A 292 12.59 -5.25 0.59
N PHE A 293 12.28 -6.21 -0.23
CA PHE A 293 12.35 -7.64 0.09
C PHE A 293 12.66 -8.44 -1.17
N VAL A 294 13.08 -9.67 -1.00
CA VAL A 294 13.34 -10.64 -2.07
C VAL A 294 12.48 -11.89 -1.83
N LEU A 295 11.86 -12.38 -2.90
CA LEU A 295 11.24 -13.70 -2.90
C LEU A 295 12.27 -14.71 -3.44
N VAL A 296 12.51 -15.78 -2.70
CA VAL A 296 13.45 -16.84 -3.10
C VAL A 296 12.77 -18.20 -2.97
N ARG A 297 12.94 -19.06 -3.98
CA ARG A 297 12.51 -20.45 -3.95
C ARG A 297 13.69 -21.32 -3.56
N VAL A 298 13.54 -22.13 -2.51
CA VAL A 298 14.54 -23.04 -1.99
C VAL A 298 14.05 -24.49 -2.08
N ARG A 299 14.90 -25.48 -1.78
CA ARG A 299 14.53 -26.90 -1.82
C ARG A 299 13.41 -27.22 -0.81
N ASP A 300 13.55 -26.79 0.43
CA ASP A 300 12.55 -26.97 1.49
C ASP A 300 12.42 -25.70 2.33
N ALA A 301 11.43 -24.88 1.94
CA ALA A 301 11.19 -23.60 2.61
C ALA A 301 10.68 -23.79 4.06
N GLN A 302 9.98 -24.88 4.36
CA GLN A 302 9.49 -25.10 5.72
C GLN A 302 10.64 -25.47 6.65
N ALA A 303 11.48 -26.41 6.26
CA ALA A 303 12.62 -26.82 7.09
C ALA A 303 13.61 -25.66 7.32
N LEU A 304 13.93 -24.89 6.24
CA LEU A 304 14.80 -23.72 6.38
C LEU A 304 14.17 -22.64 7.27
N TYR A 305 12.87 -22.37 7.14
CA TYR A 305 12.14 -21.42 7.97
C TYR A 305 12.20 -21.82 9.45
N ASP A 306 11.92 -23.09 9.76
CA ASP A 306 11.93 -23.60 11.15
C ASP A 306 13.34 -23.53 11.75
N TYR A 307 14.38 -23.85 10.97
CA TYR A 307 15.76 -23.68 11.38
C TYR A 307 16.13 -22.22 11.67
N LEU A 308 15.78 -21.28 10.75
CA LEU A 308 16.06 -19.86 10.96
C LEU A 308 15.41 -19.32 12.24
N LEU A 309 14.21 -19.79 12.58
CA LEU A 309 13.58 -19.45 13.85
C LEU A 309 14.42 -19.87 15.06
N THR A 310 15.08 -21.04 15.01
CA THR A 310 15.99 -21.49 16.10
C THR A 310 17.24 -20.61 16.22
N GLN A 311 17.62 -19.95 15.14
CA GLN A 311 18.72 -18.99 15.11
C GLN A 311 18.30 -17.56 15.45
N GLY A 312 17.03 -17.35 15.83
CA GLY A 312 16.48 -16.02 16.13
C GLY A 312 16.23 -15.15 14.90
N ILE A 313 16.20 -15.74 13.68
CA ILE A 313 15.99 -15.03 12.42
C ILE A 313 14.58 -15.30 11.92
N ILE A 314 13.80 -14.23 11.72
CA ILE A 314 12.41 -14.32 11.30
C ILE A 314 12.28 -13.81 9.85
N VAL A 315 11.88 -14.70 8.95
CA VAL A 315 11.50 -14.40 7.57
C VAL A 315 10.02 -14.73 7.34
N ARG A 316 9.51 -14.60 6.14
CA ARG A 316 8.10 -14.98 5.85
C ARG A 316 8.06 -16.23 4.98
N ASN A 317 7.56 -17.34 5.52
CA ASN A 317 7.25 -18.52 4.75
C ASN A 317 6.04 -18.24 3.83
N ARG A 318 6.21 -18.46 2.53
CA ARG A 318 5.18 -18.27 1.49
C ARG A 318 4.79 -19.58 0.79
N HIS A 319 5.28 -20.71 1.30
CA HIS A 319 5.05 -22.04 0.71
C HIS A 319 3.56 -22.31 0.40
N ARG A 320 2.65 -21.85 1.24
CA ARG A 320 1.20 -22.08 1.07
C ARG A 320 0.49 -21.03 0.20
N VAL A 321 1.20 -20.00 -0.23
CA VAL A 321 0.63 -18.96 -1.11
C VAL A 321 0.64 -19.49 -2.54
N GLN A 322 -0.44 -19.23 -3.27
CA GLN A 322 -0.58 -19.65 -4.67
C GLN A 322 0.66 -19.27 -5.49
N LEU A 323 1.17 -20.16 -6.30
CA LEU A 323 2.38 -20.02 -7.15
C LEU A 323 3.70 -19.84 -6.38
N CYS A 324 3.68 -19.80 -5.04
CA CYS A 324 4.86 -19.59 -4.19
C CYS A 324 5.31 -20.86 -3.45
N ALA A 325 5.06 -22.05 -4.02
CA ALA A 325 5.54 -23.30 -3.43
C ALA A 325 7.06 -23.23 -3.17
N ASN A 326 7.47 -23.62 -1.96
CA ASN A 326 8.84 -23.54 -1.46
C ASN A 326 9.50 -22.15 -1.52
N CYS A 327 8.71 -21.08 -1.40
CA CYS A 327 9.23 -19.72 -1.37
C CYS A 327 9.30 -19.15 0.05
N LEU A 328 10.39 -18.45 0.32
CA LEU A 328 10.56 -17.53 1.45
C LEU A 328 10.58 -16.09 0.92
N ARG A 329 9.90 -15.18 1.60
CA ARG A 329 10.04 -13.74 1.39
C ARG A 329 10.93 -13.18 2.48
N ILE A 330 12.05 -12.61 2.09
CA ILE A 330 13.10 -12.10 2.95
C ILE A 330 13.13 -10.59 2.81
N THR A 331 12.92 -9.86 3.92
CA THR A 331 13.09 -8.40 3.94
C THR A 331 14.57 -8.05 3.82
N VAL A 332 14.90 -7.05 3.05
CA VAL A 332 16.26 -6.50 2.98
C VAL A 332 16.55 -5.76 4.28
N GLY A 333 17.49 -6.28 5.07
CA GLY A 333 17.94 -5.70 6.33
C GLY A 333 19.17 -4.81 6.16
N SER A 334 19.80 -4.45 7.29
CA SER A 334 21.13 -3.85 7.30
C SER A 334 22.18 -4.84 6.76
N PRO A 335 23.39 -4.37 6.41
CA PRO A 335 24.50 -5.28 6.04
C PRO A 335 24.69 -6.41 7.05
N GLU A 336 24.68 -6.09 8.34
CA GLU A 336 24.90 -7.03 9.45
C GLU A 336 23.76 -8.05 9.54
N GLU A 337 22.51 -7.61 9.38
CA GLU A 337 21.33 -8.49 9.40
C GLU A 337 21.33 -9.43 8.19
N ASN A 338 21.67 -8.95 7.01
CA ASN A 338 21.77 -9.77 5.80
C ASN A 338 22.92 -10.79 5.91
N ASP A 339 24.06 -10.39 6.49
CA ASP A 339 25.21 -11.29 6.70
C ASP A 339 24.86 -12.40 7.70
N ALA A 340 24.21 -12.06 8.83
CA ALA A 340 23.73 -13.03 9.80
C ALA A 340 22.75 -14.05 9.18
N LEU A 341 21.82 -13.59 8.35
CA LEU A 341 20.93 -14.47 7.60
C LEU A 341 21.72 -15.44 6.70
N MET A 342 22.66 -14.94 5.91
CA MET A 342 23.43 -15.79 4.99
C MET A 342 24.36 -16.75 5.71
N GLU A 343 24.89 -16.38 6.87
CA GLU A 343 25.66 -17.29 7.73
C GLU A 343 24.79 -18.44 8.26
N ALA A 344 23.60 -18.13 8.80
CA ALA A 344 22.65 -19.14 9.27
C ALA A 344 22.19 -20.06 8.13
N MET A 345 21.88 -19.51 6.95
CA MET A 345 21.50 -20.33 5.79
C MET A 345 22.62 -21.29 5.35
N ARG A 346 23.89 -20.85 5.36
CA ARG A 346 25.02 -21.75 5.06
C ARG A 346 25.23 -22.82 6.13
N ALA A 347 24.95 -22.52 7.41
CA ALA A 347 25.05 -23.49 8.51
C ALA A 347 23.94 -24.57 8.42
N PHE A 348 22.77 -24.24 7.88
CA PHE A 348 21.67 -25.19 7.63
C PHE A 348 22.06 -26.33 6.68
N LEU A 349 23.02 -26.13 5.77
CA LEU A 349 23.49 -27.14 4.80
C LEU A 349 24.51 -28.11 5.39
N ARG A 350 25.05 -27.86 6.59
CA ARG A 350 26.06 -28.69 7.25
C ARG A 350 25.41 -29.73 8.15
#